data_18e147ee33241ee41b5509468ac93912
#
_entry.id   18e147ee33241ee41b5509468ac93912
#
_cell.length_a   1.000
_cell.length_b   1.000
_cell.length_c   1.000
_cell.angle_alpha   90.00
_cell.angle_beta   90.00
_cell.angle_gamma   90.00
#
_symmetry.space_group_name_H-M   'P 1'
#
loop_
_entity.id
_entity.type
_entity.pdbx_description
1 polymer ?
#
loop_
_entity_poly.entity_id
_entity_poly.type
_entity_poly.pdbx_seq_one_letter_code
_entity_poly.pdbx_strand_id
1 'polypeptide(L)'
;MKKPKVYYMRLKKMLVQLKQMQTELEQMHDEVEERYDNLSENRKYSDFGYEMEEAIDNLYNAYSDELDSLIDYIDEAANGIKG
;
A
#
# COMPACT_ATOMS: atom_id res chain seq x y z
N MET A 1 11.66 -32.29 9.41
CA MET A 1 12.05 -30.93 9.01
C MET A 1 11.16 -30.47 7.87
N LYS A 2 10.65 -29.23 7.97
CA LYS A 2 9.82 -28.68 6.89
C LYS A 2 10.67 -28.36 5.67
N LYS A 3 10.12 -28.66 4.50
CA LYS A 3 10.81 -28.36 3.25
C LYS A 3 10.79 -26.85 2.97
N PRO A 4 11.88 -26.27 2.45
CA PRO A 4 11.90 -24.86 2.08
C PRO A 4 10.76 -24.45 1.15
N LYS A 5 10.31 -25.36 0.29
CA LYS A 5 9.21 -25.13 -0.63
C LYS A 5 7.93 -24.66 0.05
N VAL A 6 7.66 -25.14 1.27
CA VAL A 6 6.47 -24.72 2.03
C VAL A 6 6.54 -23.23 2.31
N TYR A 7 7.67 -22.73 2.75
CA TYR A 7 7.84 -21.30 3.04
C TYR A 7 7.79 -20.46 1.79
N TYR A 8 8.43 -20.94 0.71
CA TYR A 8 8.38 -20.27 -0.57
C TYR A 8 6.93 -20.07 -1.04
N MET A 9 6.13 -21.12 -0.99
CA MET A 9 4.73 -21.02 -1.44
C MET A 9 3.91 -20.10 -0.55
N ARG A 10 4.15 -20.14 0.76
CA ARG A 10 3.45 -19.23 1.68
C ARG A 10 3.79 -17.75 1.40
N LEU A 11 5.06 -17.48 1.16
CA LEU A 11 5.50 -16.13 0.85
C LEU A 11 4.95 -15.65 -0.49
N LYS A 12 4.91 -16.51 -1.50
CA LYS A 12 4.33 -16.15 -2.80
C LYS A 12 2.84 -15.82 -2.67
N LYS A 13 2.12 -16.55 -1.83
CA LYS A 13 0.71 -16.25 -1.56
C LYS A 13 0.55 -14.89 -0.87
N MET A 14 1.41 -14.60 0.09
CA MET A 14 1.42 -13.31 0.76
C MET A 14 1.68 -12.16 -0.21
N LEU A 15 2.58 -12.37 -1.18
CA LEU A 15 2.88 -11.36 -2.19
C LEU A 15 1.65 -11.00 -3.01
N VAL A 16 0.85 -12.00 -3.39
CA VAL A 16 -0.40 -11.73 -4.11
C VAL A 16 -1.33 -10.87 -3.28
N GLN A 17 -1.48 -11.18 -2.00
CA GLN A 17 -2.33 -10.42 -1.08
C GLN A 17 -1.82 -8.99 -0.91
N LEU A 18 -0.52 -8.80 -0.76
CA LEU A 18 0.08 -7.48 -0.60
C LEU A 18 -0.12 -6.62 -1.85
N LYS A 19 0.02 -7.21 -3.03
CA LYS A 19 -0.20 -6.48 -4.29
C LYS A 19 -1.66 -6.07 -4.45
N GLN A 20 -2.59 -6.90 -4.00
CA GLN A 20 -4.01 -6.55 -3.98
C GLN A 20 -4.27 -5.37 -3.03
N MET A 21 -3.66 -5.41 -1.85
CA MET A 21 -3.77 -4.31 -0.89
C MET A 21 -3.20 -3.01 -1.45
N GLN A 22 -2.08 -3.11 -2.16
CA GLN A 22 -1.46 -1.96 -2.79
C GLN A 22 -2.40 -1.29 -3.79
N THR A 23 -3.06 -2.10 -4.62
CA THR A 23 -4.04 -1.61 -5.60
C THR A 23 -5.22 -0.93 -4.90
N GLU A 24 -5.73 -1.53 -3.83
CA GLU A 24 -6.83 -0.95 -3.07
C GLU A 24 -6.46 0.38 -2.43
N LEU A 25 -5.26 0.46 -1.86
CA LEU A 25 -4.78 1.70 -1.26
C LEU A 25 -4.62 2.81 -2.30
N GLU A 26 -4.12 2.47 -3.47
CA GLU A 26 -3.99 3.42 -4.57
C GLU A 26 -5.36 3.94 -5.02
N GLN A 27 -6.34 3.05 -5.13
CA GLN A 27 -7.71 3.44 -5.47
C GLN A 27 -8.30 4.38 -4.43
N MET A 28 -8.11 4.06 -3.14
CA MET A 28 -8.58 4.92 -2.06
C MET A 28 -7.90 6.28 -2.09
N HIS A 29 -6.59 6.29 -2.35
CA HIS A 29 -5.85 7.54 -2.50
C HIS A 29 -6.47 8.41 -3.59
N ASP A 30 -6.71 7.83 -4.76
CA ASP A 30 -7.26 8.57 -5.89
C ASP A 30 -8.67 9.10 -5.60
N GLU A 31 -9.50 8.30 -4.93
CA GLU A 31 -10.85 8.71 -4.55
C GLU A 31 -10.85 9.84 -3.54
N VAL A 32 -9.98 9.75 -2.52
CA VAL A 32 -9.90 10.78 -1.50
C VAL A 32 -9.34 12.07 -2.10
N GLU A 33 -8.34 11.97 -2.98
CA GLU A 33 -7.78 13.12 -3.67
C GLU A 33 -8.84 13.83 -4.52
N GLU A 34 -9.67 13.06 -5.23
CA GLU A 34 -10.75 13.65 -6.02
C GLU A 34 -11.76 14.37 -5.13
N ARG A 35 -12.11 13.77 -3.99
CA ARG A 35 -13.00 14.43 -3.03
C ARG A 35 -12.41 15.72 -2.50
N TYR A 36 -11.12 15.71 -2.22
CA TYR A 36 -10.43 16.93 -1.76
C TYR A 36 -10.48 18.01 -2.84
N ASP A 37 -10.19 17.65 -4.08
CA ASP A 37 -10.18 18.59 -5.20
C ASP A 37 -11.55 19.23 -5.43
N ASN A 38 -12.63 18.53 -5.08
CA ASN A 38 -13.99 19.00 -5.22
C ASN A 38 -14.50 19.82 -4.03
N LEU A 39 -13.70 19.95 -2.97
CA LEU A 39 -14.08 20.80 -1.84
C LEU A 39 -14.05 22.27 -2.24
N SER A 40 -14.94 23.06 -1.61
CA SER A 40 -14.83 24.52 -1.72
C SER A 40 -13.53 25.00 -1.07
N GLU A 41 -13.07 26.20 -1.47
CA GLU A 41 -11.84 26.75 -0.89
C GLU A 41 -11.92 26.87 0.62
N ASN A 42 -13.08 27.33 1.14
CA ASN A 42 -13.27 27.44 2.59
C ASN A 42 -13.07 26.11 3.30
N ARG A 43 -13.56 25.02 2.71
CA ARG A 43 -13.40 23.71 3.31
C ARG A 43 -11.98 23.17 3.18
N LYS A 44 -11.29 23.48 2.09
CA LYS A 44 -9.89 23.10 1.93
C LYS A 44 -9.00 23.71 2.99
N TYR A 45 -9.31 24.94 3.41
CA TYR A 45 -8.53 25.63 4.45
C TYR A 45 -9.08 25.43 5.85
N SER A 46 -10.03 24.50 6.02
CA SER A 46 -10.53 24.12 7.33
C SER A 46 -9.71 22.95 7.90
N ASP A 47 -9.95 22.63 9.17
CA ASP A 47 -9.32 21.48 9.80
C ASP A 47 -9.62 20.19 9.03
N PHE A 48 -10.85 20.06 8.51
CA PHE A 48 -11.25 18.92 7.70
C PHE A 48 -10.37 18.80 6.43
N GLY A 49 -10.14 19.95 5.75
CA GLY A 49 -9.30 19.96 4.56
C GLY A 49 -7.87 19.56 4.84
N TYR A 50 -7.29 20.06 5.94
CA TYR A 50 -5.94 19.71 6.32
C TYR A 50 -5.81 18.23 6.69
N GLU A 51 -6.81 17.68 7.38
CA GLU A 51 -6.83 16.25 7.71
C GLU A 51 -6.91 15.39 6.45
N MET A 52 -7.68 15.81 5.44
CA MET A 52 -7.74 15.10 4.16
C MET A 52 -6.39 15.13 3.43
N GLU A 53 -5.72 16.29 3.41
CA GLU A 53 -4.38 16.37 2.80
C GLU A 53 -3.41 15.41 3.46
N GLU A 54 -3.43 15.36 4.79
CA GLU A 54 -2.57 14.45 5.53
C GLU A 54 -2.90 12.99 5.21
N ALA A 55 -4.20 12.67 5.11
CA ALA A 55 -4.62 11.31 4.76
C ALA A 55 -4.17 10.94 3.35
N ILE A 56 -4.24 11.85 2.40
CA ILE A 56 -3.79 11.62 1.02
C ILE A 56 -2.29 11.31 1.01
N ASP A 57 -1.49 12.09 1.73
CA ASP A 57 -0.05 11.89 1.81
C ASP A 57 0.29 10.55 2.47
N ASN A 58 -0.42 10.20 3.54
CA ASN A 58 -0.20 8.93 4.23
C ASN A 58 -0.58 7.74 3.35
N LEU A 59 -1.68 7.84 2.60
CA LEU A 59 -2.06 6.79 1.66
C LEU A 59 -1.02 6.61 0.57
N TYR A 60 -0.52 7.70 0.03
CA TYR A 60 0.53 7.66 -0.99
C TYR A 60 1.79 6.98 -0.45
N ASN A 61 2.25 7.38 0.72
CA ASN A 61 3.43 6.79 1.33
C ASN A 61 3.25 5.30 1.58
N ALA A 62 2.05 4.90 2.01
CA ALA A 62 1.76 3.50 2.31
C ALA A 62 1.85 2.63 1.07
N TYR A 63 1.20 3.02 -0.03
CA TYR A 63 1.16 2.16 -1.21
C TYR A 63 2.38 2.31 -2.11
N SER A 64 2.98 3.49 -2.15
CA SER A 64 4.10 3.74 -3.07
C SER A 64 5.45 3.41 -2.45
N ASP A 65 5.67 3.79 -1.18
CA ASP A 65 6.98 3.63 -0.55
C ASP A 65 7.04 2.39 0.33
N GLU A 66 6.19 2.33 1.34
CA GLU A 66 6.30 1.29 2.38
C GLU A 66 5.92 -0.09 1.85
N LEU A 67 4.81 -0.17 1.11
CA LEU A 67 4.34 -1.45 0.60
C LEU A 67 5.23 -1.97 -0.51
N ASP A 68 5.75 -1.10 -1.37
CA ASP A 68 6.71 -1.50 -2.39
C ASP A 68 7.97 -2.10 -1.76
N SER A 69 8.50 -1.46 -0.72
CA SER A 69 9.67 -1.98 -0.02
C SER A 69 9.39 -3.33 0.63
N LEU A 70 8.22 -3.46 1.26
CA LEU A 70 7.82 -4.72 1.89
C LEU A 70 7.69 -5.84 0.86
N ILE A 71 7.08 -5.56 -0.26
CA ILE A 71 6.92 -6.53 -1.35
C ILE A 71 8.29 -6.99 -1.84
N ASP A 72 9.22 -6.06 -2.03
CA ASP A 72 10.58 -6.40 -2.48
C ASP A 72 11.31 -7.30 -1.49
N TYR A 73 11.22 -7.00 -0.19
CA TYR A 73 11.85 -7.81 0.83
C TYR A 73 11.28 -9.22 0.87
N ILE A 74 9.98 -9.36 0.76
CA ILE A 74 9.32 -10.66 0.79
C ILE A 74 9.68 -11.46 -0.47
N ASP A 75 9.71 -10.79 -1.62
CA ASP A 75 10.10 -11.43 -2.87
C ASP A 75 11.54 -11.96 -2.81
N GLU A 76 12.47 -11.15 -2.28
CA GLU A 76 13.85 -11.58 -2.08
C GLU A 76 13.95 -12.76 -1.12
N ALA A 77 13.19 -12.72 -0.02
CA ALA A 77 13.17 -13.83 0.94
C ALA A 77 12.66 -15.12 0.27
N ALA A 78 11.59 -15.01 -0.52
CA ALA A 78 11.04 -16.15 -1.23
C ALA A 78 12.06 -16.75 -2.20
N ASN A 79 12.73 -15.91 -2.96
CA ASN A 79 13.74 -16.36 -3.92
C ASN A 79 14.94 -17.00 -3.23
N GLY A 80 15.28 -16.56 -2.03
CA GLY A 80 16.39 -17.13 -1.27
C GLY A 80 16.12 -18.51 -0.68
N ILE A 81 14.86 -18.86 -0.48
CA ILE A 81 14.49 -20.12 0.17
C ILE A 81 13.75 -21.10 -0.72
N LYS A 82 13.57 -20.77 -1.99
CA LYS A 82 12.83 -21.67 -2.89
C LYS A 82 13.61 -22.93 -3.27
N GLY A 83 14.94 -22.85 -3.08
CA GLY A 83 15.87 -23.90 -3.45
C GLY A 83 15.50 -25.27 -3.00
#